data_62f77e8e4f66f57e384236e38df18110
#
_entry.id   62f77e8e4f66f57e384236e38df18110
#
_cell.length_a   1.000
_cell.length_b   1.000
_cell.length_c   1.000
_cell.angle_alpha   90.00
_cell.angle_beta   90.00
_cell.angle_gamma   90.00
#
_symmetry.space_group_name_H-M   'P 1'
#
loop_
_entity.id
_entity.type
_entity.pdbx_description
1 polymer ?
#
loop_
_entity_poly.entity_id
_entity_poly.type
_entity_poly.pdbx_seq_one_letter_code
_entity_poly.pdbx_strand_id
1 'polypeptide(L)'
;NAHLRQYLEPVEPYEFYREIFPEGSFERKGHYEDAKGNAIALTVPKKQDSRENGVALEIEGDGKARRHLITDELEELSEIQGTDFTIMSPISYLGRQRRGQNARYLYAMVFDLDGVGMPQLRDTLHQMNKDIIPRATFVVNSGTGLHLYYVLTEPIPMYPQNQKILKELKLSLIHI
;
A
#
# COMPACT_ATOMS: atom_id res chain seq x y z
N ASN A 1 4.37 12.30 -12.32
CA ASN A 1 3.68 13.06 -11.25
C ASN A 1 3.06 14.38 -11.73
N ALA A 2 3.72 15.16 -12.62
CA ALA A 2 3.17 16.44 -13.09
C ALA A 2 1.79 16.29 -13.77
N HIS A 3 1.55 15.20 -14.49
CA HIS A 3 0.27 14.95 -15.15
C HIS A 3 -0.84 14.51 -14.17
N LEU A 4 -0.51 13.71 -13.15
CA LEU A 4 -1.50 13.33 -12.13
C LEU A 4 -2.02 14.55 -11.38
N ARG A 5 -1.16 15.51 -11.06
CA ARG A 5 -1.52 16.77 -10.38
C ARG A 5 -2.49 17.67 -11.15
N GLN A 6 -2.71 17.41 -12.44
CA GLN A 6 -3.73 18.13 -13.23
C GLN A 6 -5.15 17.62 -12.96
N TYR A 7 -5.28 16.39 -12.44
CA TYR A 7 -6.56 15.71 -12.25
C TYR A 7 -6.84 15.33 -10.80
N LEU A 8 -5.79 15.23 -9.97
CA LEU A 8 -5.86 14.73 -8.61
C LEU A 8 -5.03 15.63 -7.69
N GLU A 9 -5.55 15.88 -6.51
CA GLU A 9 -4.83 16.58 -5.46
C GLU A 9 -3.81 15.65 -4.80
N PRO A 10 -2.58 16.12 -4.53
CA PRO A 10 -1.59 15.33 -3.81
C PRO A 10 -2.00 15.21 -2.34
N VAL A 11 -1.80 14.02 -1.79
CA VAL A 11 -2.04 13.70 -0.37
C VAL A 11 -0.70 13.37 0.27
N GLU A 12 -0.48 13.87 1.48
CA GLU A 12 0.72 13.57 2.24
C GLU A 12 0.72 12.09 2.70
N PRO A 13 1.90 11.46 2.78
CA PRO A 13 1.99 10.04 3.15
C PRO A 13 1.32 9.71 4.48
N TYR A 14 1.42 10.56 5.48
CA TYR A 14 0.77 10.35 6.77
C TYR A 14 -0.76 10.34 6.64
N GLU A 15 -1.33 11.29 5.91
CA GLU A 15 -2.78 11.37 5.68
C GLU A 15 -3.27 10.16 4.90
N PHE A 16 -2.52 9.74 3.86
CA PHE A 16 -2.81 8.53 3.09
C PHE A 16 -2.89 7.28 3.98
N TYR A 17 -1.90 7.07 4.85
CA TYR A 17 -1.90 5.89 5.71
C TYR A 17 -2.91 6.00 6.85
N ARG A 18 -3.18 7.20 7.35
CA ARG A 18 -4.20 7.41 8.40
C ARG A 18 -5.62 7.20 7.86
N GLU A 19 -5.87 7.49 6.60
CA GLU A 19 -7.15 7.17 5.95
C GLU A 19 -7.33 5.65 5.76
N ILE A 20 -6.26 4.93 5.41
CA ILE A 20 -6.29 3.47 5.31
C ILE A 20 -6.43 2.83 6.70
N PHE A 21 -5.69 3.31 7.68
CA PHE A 21 -5.68 2.82 9.06
C PHE A 21 -6.16 3.93 10.01
N PRO A 22 -7.47 4.12 10.17
CA PRO A 22 -8.00 5.06 11.14
C PRO A 22 -7.48 4.77 12.55
N GLU A 23 -7.47 5.76 13.41
CA GLU A 23 -7.04 5.63 14.80
C GLU A 23 -7.80 4.50 15.51
N GLY A 24 -7.11 3.68 16.29
CA GLY A 24 -7.66 2.50 16.94
C GLY A 24 -7.75 1.25 16.05
N SER A 25 -7.32 1.33 14.76
CA SER A 25 -7.38 0.21 13.83
C SER A 25 -6.67 -1.04 14.33
N PHE A 26 -5.51 -0.88 14.94
CA PHE A 26 -4.69 -2.01 15.42
C PHE A 26 -5.08 -2.48 16.82
N GLU A 27 -5.92 -1.75 17.52
CA GLU A 27 -6.51 -2.15 18.78
C GLU A 27 -7.74 -3.03 18.62
N ARG A 28 -8.30 -3.12 17.41
CA ARG A 28 -9.44 -3.94 17.08
C ARG A 28 -9.11 -5.42 17.27
N LYS A 29 -9.61 -6.00 18.34
CA LYS A 29 -9.27 -7.37 18.76
C LYS A 29 -10.10 -8.43 18.01
N GLY A 30 -11.35 -8.16 17.68
CA GLY A 30 -12.25 -9.14 17.08
C GLY A 30 -12.35 -10.41 17.94
N HIS A 31 -12.24 -11.57 17.30
CA HIS A 31 -12.18 -12.86 18.00
C HIS A 31 -10.78 -13.21 18.53
N TYR A 32 -9.81 -12.34 18.37
CA TYR A 32 -8.43 -12.53 18.82
C TYR A 32 -8.23 -11.73 20.11
N GLU A 33 -8.64 -12.27 21.23
CA GLU A 33 -8.82 -11.53 22.49
C GLU A 33 -7.55 -10.90 23.06
N ASP A 34 -6.34 -11.39 22.71
CA ASP A 34 -5.15 -11.12 23.49
C ASP A 34 -4.04 -10.28 22.85
N ALA A 35 -4.14 -9.86 21.59
CA ALA A 35 -3.03 -9.17 20.97
C ALA A 35 -3.45 -8.01 20.07
N LYS A 36 -2.76 -6.89 20.25
CA LYS A 36 -2.84 -5.74 19.34
C LYS A 36 -2.37 -6.14 17.94
N GLY A 37 -3.03 -5.60 16.92
CA GLY A 37 -2.59 -5.70 15.55
C GLY A 37 -1.48 -4.70 15.24
N ASN A 38 -0.86 -4.86 14.09
CA ASN A 38 0.09 -3.89 13.52
C ASN A 38 0.07 -4.00 12.00
N ALA A 39 0.44 -2.95 11.32
CA ALA A 39 0.80 -3.08 9.91
C ALA A 39 2.28 -3.48 9.78
N ILE A 40 2.68 -3.88 8.58
CA ILE A 40 4.06 -4.26 8.29
C ILE A 40 4.50 -3.55 7.01
N ALA A 41 5.47 -2.66 7.14
CA ALA A 41 6.17 -2.06 6.03
C ALA A 41 7.46 -2.82 5.72
N LEU A 42 7.80 -2.88 4.45
CA LEU A 42 9.06 -3.40 3.94
C LEU A 42 9.78 -2.28 3.20
N THR A 43 10.98 -1.95 3.60
CA THR A 43 11.84 -1.02 2.88
C THR A 43 12.96 -1.78 2.20
N VAL A 44 13.26 -1.40 0.97
CA VAL A 44 14.39 -1.96 0.21
C VAL A 44 15.34 -0.81 -0.08
N PRO A 45 16.52 -0.77 0.55
CA PRO A 45 17.52 0.25 0.25
C PRO A 45 17.96 0.10 -1.20
N LYS A 46 17.88 1.18 -2.00
CA LYS A 46 18.52 1.22 -3.30
C LYS A 46 20.04 1.15 -3.11
N LYS A 47 20.71 0.44 -4.01
CA LYS A 47 22.14 0.62 -4.20
C LYS A 47 22.35 2.08 -4.62
N GLN A 48 22.96 2.90 -3.77
CA GLN A 48 23.34 4.25 -4.14
C GLN A 48 24.51 4.16 -5.11
N ASP A 49 24.25 4.48 -6.39
CA ASP A 49 25.30 4.90 -7.32
C ASP A 49 25.73 6.32 -6.93
N SER A 50 26.55 6.44 -5.91
CA SER A 50 27.17 7.71 -5.58
C SER A 50 28.38 7.91 -6.46
N ARG A 51 28.19 8.66 -7.55
CA ARG A 51 29.28 9.20 -8.36
C ARG A 51 29.72 10.52 -7.74
N GLU A 52 30.67 10.48 -6.86
CA GLU A 52 31.41 11.65 -6.45
C GLU A 52 32.74 11.67 -7.17
N ASN A 53 33.01 12.73 -7.95
CA ASN A 53 34.25 12.97 -8.71
C ASN A 53 34.67 11.89 -9.75
N GLY A 54 33.70 11.20 -10.38
CA GLY A 54 33.99 10.24 -11.44
C GLY A 54 34.46 8.86 -10.93
N VAL A 55 34.53 8.65 -9.64
CA VAL A 55 34.85 7.35 -9.01
C VAL A 55 33.57 6.76 -8.45
N ALA A 56 33.20 5.55 -8.90
CA ALA A 56 32.10 4.80 -8.32
C ALA A 56 32.47 4.32 -6.93
N LEU A 57 31.96 4.97 -5.89
CA LEU A 57 32.00 4.46 -4.54
C LEU A 57 30.77 3.55 -4.37
N GLU A 58 30.98 2.24 -4.42
CA GLU A 58 29.99 1.25 -4.02
C GLU A 58 29.78 1.36 -2.50
N ILE A 59 28.81 2.17 -2.08
CA ILE A 59 28.29 2.06 -0.72
C ILE A 59 27.27 0.92 -0.77
N GLU A 60 27.71 -0.26 -0.35
CA GLU A 60 26.85 -1.44 -0.19
C GLU A 60 25.73 -1.17 0.81
N GLY A 61 24.57 -0.75 0.31
CA GLY A 61 23.33 -1.19 0.93
C GLY A 61 23.24 -2.69 0.69
N ASP A 62 23.12 -3.49 1.74
CA ASP A 62 23.12 -4.95 1.66
C ASP A 62 21.96 -5.55 0.83
N GLY A 63 21.17 -4.73 0.15
CA GLY A 63 20.04 -5.09 -0.72
C GLY A 63 18.95 -5.90 0.01
N LYS A 64 19.07 -6.08 1.32
CA LYS A 64 18.12 -6.86 2.11
C LYS A 64 16.93 -6.01 2.50
N ALA A 65 15.74 -6.54 2.25
CA ALA A 65 14.51 -5.90 2.70
C ALA A 65 14.49 -5.82 4.23
N ARG A 66 14.28 -4.61 4.75
CA ARG A 66 14.09 -4.36 6.19
C ARG A 66 12.59 -4.33 6.49
N ARG A 67 12.23 -4.90 7.63
CA ARG A 67 10.83 -4.98 8.07
C ARG A 67 10.62 -4.03 9.24
N HIS A 68 9.60 -3.18 9.09
CA HIS A 68 9.17 -2.25 10.11
C HIS A 68 7.76 -2.65 10.58
N LEU A 69 7.56 -2.66 11.88
CA LEU A 69 6.24 -2.82 12.49
C LEU A 69 5.67 -1.42 12.63
N ILE A 70 4.48 -1.22 12.09
CA ILE A 70 3.78 0.05 12.15
C ILE A 70 2.68 -0.09 13.20
N THR A 71 2.79 0.71 14.25
CA THR A 71 1.82 0.79 15.35
C THR A 71 0.68 1.76 15.02
N ASP A 72 -0.29 1.89 15.91
CA ASP A 72 -1.47 2.73 15.68
C ASP A 72 -1.14 4.23 15.60
N GLU A 73 -0.08 4.65 16.24
CA GLU A 73 0.41 6.03 16.21
C GLU A 73 1.02 6.42 14.87
N LEU A 74 1.41 5.43 14.04
CA LEU A 74 2.07 5.60 12.75
C LEU A 74 3.41 6.36 12.80
N GLU A 75 4.05 6.45 13.97
CA GLU A 75 5.32 7.18 14.16
C GLU A 75 6.45 6.62 13.29
N GLU A 76 6.47 5.29 13.12
CA GLU A 76 7.48 4.61 12.32
C GLU A 76 7.43 4.99 10.83
N LEU A 77 6.32 5.55 10.36
CA LEU A 77 6.23 6.04 8.98
C LEU A 77 7.19 7.20 8.72
N SER A 78 7.44 8.05 9.72
CA SER A 78 8.39 9.17 9.60
C SER A 78 9.82 8.69 9.34
N GLU A 79 10.20 7.55 9.94
CA GLU A 79 11.53 6.97 9.78
C GLU A 79 11.74 6.35 8.39
N ILE A 80 10.65 5.88 7.75
CA ILE A 80 10.73 5.18 6.46
C ILE A 80 10.35 6.05 5.26
N GLN A 81 9.80 7.24 5.47
CA GLN A 81 9.41 8.16 4.39
C GLN A 81 10.59 8.58 3.48
N GLY A 82 11.80 8.61 4.01
CA GLY A 82 13.01 8.94 3.25
C GLY A 82 13.62 7.76 2.51
N THR A 83 13.04 6.56 2.60
CA THR A 83 13.57 5.37 1.92
C THR A 83 13.08 5.30 0.48
N ASP A 84 13.95 4.87 -0.42
CA ASP A 84 13.69 4.87 -1.86
C ASP A 84 12.55 3.97 -2.32
N PHE A 85 12.28 2.92 -1.56
CA PHE A 85 11.23 1.97 -1.88
C PHE A 85 10.60 1.38 -0.63
N THR A 86 9.33 1.66 -0.44
CA THR A 86 8.54 1.14 0.70
C THR A 86 7.30 0.43 0.19
N ILE A 87 7.08 -0.79 0.66
CA ILE A 87 5.87 -1.57 0.38
C ILE A 87 5.14 -1.78 1.70
N MET A 88 3.88 -1.36 1.76
CA MET A 88 2.98 -1.69 2.87
C MET A 88 1.64 -2.17 2.32
N SER A 89 1.16 -3.32 2.80
CA SER A 89 -0.18 -3.79 2.44
C SER A 89 -1.23 -3.16 3.37
N PRO A 90 -2.44 -2.88 2.88
CA PRO A 90 -3.54 -2.35 3.70
C PRO A 90 -4.18 -3.45 4.55
N ILE A 91 -3.35 -4.22 5.24
CA ILE A 91 -3.74 -5.35 6.08
C ILE A 91 -3.06 -5.21 7.43
N SER A 92 -3.83 -5.38 8.51
CA SER A 92 -3.26 -5.57 9.84
C SER A 92 -2.87 -7.03 10.08
N TYR A 93 -1.82 -7.23 10.84
CA TYR A 93 -1.26 -8.55 11.15
C TYR A 93 -1.10 -8.74 12.64
N LEU A 94 -1.04 -10.00 13.06
CA LEU A 94 -0.56 -10.39 14.37
C LEU A 94 0.95 -10.63 14.29
N GLY A 95 1.71 -9.83 15.06
CA GLY A 95 3.16 -9.99 15.16
C GLY A 95 3.92 -9.60 13.90
N ARG A 96 5.12 -10.16 13.76
CA ARG A 96 6.13 -9.67 12.82
C ARG A 96 6.09 -10.29 11.41
N GLN A 97 5.21 -11.25 11.16
CA GLN A 97 5.23 -12.01 9.91
C GLN A 97 4.05 -11.64 9.01
N ARG A 98 4.35 -11.18 7.80
CA ARG A 98 3.40 -10.88 6.74
C ARG A 98 2.95 -12.17 6.04
N ARG A 99 2.18 -13.00 6.76
CA ARG A 99 1.63 -14.26 6.26
C ARG A 99 0.11 -14.26 6.39
N GLY A 100 -0.59 -14.98 5.50
CA GLY A 100 -2.06 -15.05 5.52
C GLY A 100 -2.62 -15.53 6.85
N GLN A 101 -1.98 -16.48 7.52
CA GLN A 101 -2.39 -16.96 8.85
C GLN A 101 -2.31 -15.90 9.95
N ASN A 102 -1.47 -14.87 9.76
CA ASN A 102 -1.30 -13.76 10.70
C ASN A 102 -2.13 -12.53 10.31
N ALA A 103 -2.74 -12.53 9.12
CA ALA A 103 -3.57 -11.44 8.66
C ALA A 103 -4.85 -11.35 9.51
N ARG A 104 -5.22 -10.14 9.92
CA ARG A 104 -6.38 -9.88 10.75
C ARG A 104 -7.50 -9.17 10.02
N TYR A 105 -7.23 -7.99 9.51
CA TYR A 105 -8.22 -7.17 8.81
C TYR A 105 -7.61 -6.59 7.54
N LEU A 106 -8.44 -6.53 6.49
CA LEU A 106 -8.19 -5.80 5.27
C LEU A 106 -8.90 -4.46 5.35
N TYR A 107 -8.18 -3.36 5.13
CA TYR A 107 -8.69 -1.98 5.22
C TYR A 107 -8.91 -1.32 3.87
N ALA A 108 -8.24 -1.79 2.83
CA ALA A 108 -8.46 -1.30 1.47
C ALA A 108 -8.25 -2.41 0.45
N MET A 109 -8.97 -2.35 -0.66
CA MET A 109 -8.65 -3.15 -1.85
C MET A 109 -7.67 -2.37 -2.71
N VAL A 110 -6.64 -3.04 -3.22
CA VAL A 110 -5.62 -2.43 -4.07
C VAL A 110 -5.55 -3.16 -5.39
N PHE A 111 -5.66 -2.41 -6.47
CA PHE A 111 -5.48 -2.90 -7.84
C PHE A 111 -4.22 -2.29 -8.40
N ASP A 112 -3.32 -3.17 -8.83
CA ASP A 112 -2.06 -2.80 -9.45
C ASP A 112 -2.23 -2.80 -10.97
N LEU A 113 -1.98 -1.64 -11.58
CA LEU A 113 -2.06 -1.43 -13.01
C LEU A 113 -0.65 -1.25 -13.56
N ASP A 114 -0.03 -2.35 -13.93
CA ASP A 114 1.32 -2.35 -14.51
C ASP A 114 1.34 -1.82 -15.94
N GLY A 115 2.42 -1.12 -16.29
CA GLY A 115 2.67 -0.65 -17.65
C GLY A 115 1.67 0.40 -18.15
N VAL A 116 0.94 1.07 -17.26
CA VAL A 116 -0.03 2.10 -17.61
C VAL A 116 0.68 3.38 -18.04
N GLY A 117 0.47 3.74 -19.32
CA GLY A 117 0.89 5.02 -19.89
C GLY A 117 -0.19 6.10 -19.72
N MET A 118 0.11 7.29 -20.25
CA MET A 118 -0.80 8.44 -20.18
C MET A 118 -2.17 8.21 -20.83
N PRO A 119 -2.29 7.50 -21.98
CA PRO A 119 -3.60 7.24 -22.59
C PRO A 119 -4.49 6.38 -21.66
N GLN A 120 -3.95 5.31 -21.10
CA GLN A 120 -4.68 4.42 -20.20
C GLN A 120 -5.06 5.11 -18.88
N LEU A 121 -4.17 5.97 -18.34
CA LEU A 121 -4.49 6.78 -17.16
C LEU A 121 -5.70 7.68 -17.42
N ARG A 122 -5.70 8.40 -18.56
CA ARG A 122 -6.82 9.29 -18.93
C ARG A 122 -8.12 8.52 -19.11
N ASP A 123 -8.06 7.35 -19.73
CA ASP A 123 -9.22 6.48 -19.91
C ASP A 123 -9.75 5.99 -18.56
N THR A 124 -8.88 5.51 -17.67
CA THR A 124 -9.26 5.09 -16.33
C THR A 124 -9.94 6.21 -15.54
N LEU A 125 -9.35 7.42 -15.53
CA LEU A 125 -9.96 8.59 -14.87
C LEU A 125 -11.28 9.01 -15.53
N HIS A 126 -11.38 8.90 -16.85
CA HIS A 126 -12.62 9.18 -17.56
C HIS A 126 -13.73 8.19 -17.18
N GLN A 127 -13.43 6.89 -17.12
CA GLN A 127 -14.37 5.85 -16.71
C GLN A 127 -14.83 6.05 -15.26
N MET A 128 -13.93 6.44 -14.35
CA MET A 128 -14.28 6.81 -12.96
C MET A 128 -15.21 8.04 -12.95
N ASN A 129 -14.93 9.06 -13.75
CA ASN A 129 -15.76 10.27 -13.81
C ASN A 129 -17.15 10.02 -14.43
N LYS A 130 -17.29 8.99 -15.23
CA LYS A 130 -18.57 8.55 -15.82
C LYS A 130 -19.29 7.51 -14.96
N ASP A 131 -18.76 7.19 -13.79
CA ASP A 131 -19.27 6.16 -12.87
C ASP A 131 -19.42 4.76 -13.55
N ILE A 132 -18.61 4.50 -14.62
CA ILE A 132 -18.52 3.18 -15.27
C ILE A 132 -17.75 2.21 -14.37
N ILE A 133 -16.69 2.71 -13.74
CA ILE A 133 -15.97 2.01 -12.68
C ILE A 133 -16.02 2.85 -11.40
N PRO A 134 -15.99 2.23 -10.20
CA PRO A 134 -15.96 2.97 -8.95
C PRO A 134 -14.75 3.91 -8.88
N ARG A 135 -14.94 5.08 -8.26
CA ARG A 135 -13.84 6.01 -8.02
C ARG A 135 -12.90 5.45 -6.95
N ALA A 136 -11.62 5.38 -7.28
CA ALA A 136 -10.61 5.04 -6.29
C ALA A 136 -10.51 6.14 -5.23
N THR A 137 -10.32 5.75 -3.97
CA THR A 137 -10.05 6.70 -2.87
C THR A 137 -8.70 7.38 -3.09
N PHE A 138 -7.69 6.58 -3.50
CA PHE A 138 -6.37 7.10 -3.83
C PHE A 138 -5.82 6.47 -5.11
N VAL A 139 -5.02 7.25 -5.82
CA VAL A 139 -4.22 6.80 -6.96
C VAL A 139 -2.75 7.03 -6.62
N VAL A 140 -1.98 5.96 -6.51
CA VAL A 140 -0.56 6.01 -6.18
C VAL A 140 0.26 5.69 -7.42
N ASN A 141 1.23 6.54 -7.72
CA ASN A 141 2.20 6.28 -8.77
C ASN A 141 3.32 5.38 -8.21
N SER A 142 3.41 4.15 -8.68
CA SER A 142 4.44 3.18 -8.27
C SER A 142 5.78 3.37 -8.99
N GLY A 143 5.85 4.31 -9.95
CA GLY A 143 7.02 4.51 -10.82
C GLY A 143 6.89 3.78 -12.15
N THR A 144 6.44 2.54 -12.18
CA THR A 144 6.22 1.72 -13.38
C THR A 144 4.76 1.58 -13.77
N GLY A 145 3.84 1.96 -12.88
CA GLY A 145 2.40 1.86 -13.06
C GLY A 145 1.62 2.67 -12.04
N LEU A 146 0.40 2.28 -11.81
CA LEU A 146 -0.52 2.91 -10.87
C LEU A 146 -1.10 1.87 -9.92
N HIS A 147 -1.20 2.23 -8.64
CA HIS A 147 -2.02 1.48 -7.68
C HIS A 147 -3.29 2.26 -7.38
N LEU A 148 -4.43 1.62 -7.58
CA LEU A 148 -5.74 2.17 -7.22
C LEU A 148 -6.15 1.60 -5.86
N TYR A 149 -6.33 2.48 -4.87
CA TYR A 149 -6.77 2.15 -3.53
C TYR A 149 -8.25 2.46 -3.36
N TYR A 150 -9.00 1.46 -2.90
CA TYR A 150 -10.40 1.60 -2.49
C TYR A 150 -10.46 1.31 -0.99
N VAL A 151 -10.46 2.37 -0.19
CA VAL A 151 -10.56 2.26 1.26
C VAL A 151 -11.95 1.76 1.64
N LEU A 152 -12.00 0.77 2.52
CA LEU A 152 -13.24 0.14 2.96
C LEU A 152 -13.85 0.93 4.12
N THR A 153 -15.14 1.17 4.07
CA THR A 153 -15.89 1.79 5.17
C THR A 153 -15.79 0.95 6.44
N GLU A 154 -15.83 -0.38 6.28
CA GLU A 154 -15.63 -1.33 7.39
C GLU A 154 -14.54 -2.32 6.98
N PRO A 155 -13.52 -2.55 7.82
CA PRO A 155 -12.48 -3.50 7.52
C PRO A 155 -13.01 -4.93 7.50
N ILE A 156 -12.52 -5.72 6.55
CA ILE A 156 -12.93 -7.12 6.36
C ILE A 156 -12.05 -8.05 7.20
N PRO A 157 -12.62 -8.85 8.12
CA PRO A 157 -11.85 -9.86 8.85
C PRO A 157 -11.20 -10.85 7.89
N MET A 158 -9.90 -11.13 8.07
CA MET A 158 -9.10 -11.98 7.18
C MET A 158 -9.14 -13.46 7.60
N TYR A 159 -10.35 -13.99 7.89
CA TYR A 159 -10.53 -15.43 8.08
C TYR A 159 -10.20 -16.21 6.79
N PRO A 160 -9.79 -17.48 6.88
CA PRO A 160 -9.41 -18.28 5.70
C PRO A 160 -10.47 -18.27 4.59
N GLN A 161 -11.74 -18.35 4.95
CA GLN A 161 -12.85 -18.29 3.98
C GLN A 161 -12.95 -16.92 3.30
N ASN A 162 -12.80 -15.83 4.05
CA ASN A 162 -12.82 -14.48 3.50
C ASN A 162 -11.61 -14.23 2.58
N GLN A 163 -10.42 -14.71 2.97
CA GLN A 163 -9.23 -14.65 2.12
C GLN A 163 -9.45 -15.37 0.79
N LYS A 164 -10.13 -16.52 0.81
CA LYS A 164 -10.48 -17.27 -0.41
C LYS A 164 -11.42 -16.44 -1.30
N ILE A 165 -12.49 -15.90 -0.75
CA ILE A 165 -13.47 -15.07 -1.48
C ILE A 165 -12.79 -13.85 -2.09
N LEU A 166 -11.95 -13.13 -1.31
CA LEU A 166 -11.21 -11.96 -1.79
C LEU A 166 -10.25 -12.30 -2.92
N LYS A 167 -9.60 -13.47 -2.86
CA LYS A 167 -8.73 -13.95 -3.92
C LYS A 167 -9.51 -14.25 -5.20
N GLU A 168 -10.65 -14.90 -5.09
CA GLU A 168 -11.55 -15.18 -6.22
C GLU A 168 -12.10 -13.89 -6.84
N LEU A 169 -12.52 -12.94 -6.02
CA LEU A 169 -12.97 -11.62 -6.47
C LEU A 169 -11.88 -10.88 -7.23
N LYS A 170 -10.65 -10.85 -6.71
CA LYS A 170 -9.50 -10.23 -7.39
C LYS A 170 -9.26 -10.87 -8.76
N LEU A 171 -9.32 -12.18 -8.87
CA LEU A 171 -9.14 -12.89 -10.14
C LEU A 171 -10.25 -12.55 -11.13
N SER A 172 -11.50 -12.44 -10.69
CA SER A 172 -12.62 -12.09 -11.57
C SER A 172 -12.53 -10.68 -12.13
N LEU A 173 -12.01 -9.73 -11.35
CA LEU A 173 -11.82 -8.32 -11.77
C LEU A 173 -10.67 -8.14 -12.77
N ILE A 174 -9.66 -8.99 -12.75
CA ILE A 174 -8.55 -8.97 -13.72
C ILE A 174 -9.03 -9.40 -15.12
N HIS A 175 -10.11 -10.16 -15.22
CA HIS A 175 -10.65 -10.65 -16.49
C HIS A 175 -11.71 -9.72 -17.13
N ILE A 176 -12.02 -8.60 -16.51
CA ILE A 176 -12.90 -7.56 -17.07
C ILE A 176 -12.07 -6.50 -17.78
#